data_db84a74d8b3f6459c378d6ce5e08c2d3
#
_entry.id   db84a74d8b3f6459c378d6ce5e08c2d3
#
_cell.length_a   1.000
_cell.length_b   1.000
_cell.length_c   1.000
_cell.angle_alpha   90.00
_cell.angle_beta   90.00
_cell.angle_gamma   90.00
#
_symmetry.space_group_name_H-M   'P 1'
#
loop_
_entity.id
_entity.type
_entity.pdbx_description
1 polymer ?
#
loop_
_entity_poly.entity_id
_entity_poly.type
_entity_poly.pdbx_seq_one_letter_code
_entity_poly.pdbx_strand_id
1 'polypeptide(L)'
;MSKQHITSMDQSKIDALKESYDDFLYVSKAFSNTCISTLMAKARIYGLDPVPVEEARVLELGSSCGGNIIPQALYNPTATFTGIDLSPVQIKHGNELIKSIGLTNITLLEKDIMDIDDDFGTFDYIIVHGIWSWVPDIVKDKILSICNR
;
A
#
# COMPACT_ATOMS: atom_id res chain seq x y z
N MET A 1 -2.46 -14.17 21.87
CA MET A 1 -2.01 -12.84 21.46
C MET A 1 -3.13 -11.85 21.81
N SER A 2 -2.84 -10.85 22.64
CA SER A 2 -3.83 -9.87 23.13
C SER A 2 -4.23 -8.96 21.97
N LYS A 3 -5.51 -8.91 21.63
CA LYS A 3 -6.05 -7.89 20.70
C LYS A 3 -5.83 -6.53 21.36
N GLN A 4 -4.89 -5.74 20.85
CA GLN A 4 -4.77 -4.34 21.26
C GLN A 4 -6.07 -3.64 20.90
N HIS A 5 -6.76 -3.11 21.91
CA HIS A 5 -8.00 -2.35 21.71
C HIS A 5 -7.61 -0.94 21.23
N ILE A 6 -8.11 -0.59 20.03
CA ILE A 6 -8.06 0.80 19.55
C ILE A 6 -8.81 1.67 20.56
N THR A 7 -8.16 2.72 21.04
CA THR A 7 -8.82 3.66 21.94
C THR A 7 -9.83 4.52 21.18
N SER A 8 -10.84 5.09 21.87
CA SER A 8 -11.79 6.00 21.23
C SER A 8 -11.11 7.23 20.61
N MET A 9 -9.96 7.64 21.17
CA MET A 9 -9.17 8.76 20.65
C MET A 9 -8.41 8.38 19.37
N ASP A 10 -7.93 7.15 19.25
CA ASP A 10 -7.27 6.66 18.03
C ASP A 10 -8.29 6.46 16.93
N GLN A 11 -9.50 5.95 17.23
CA GLN A 11 -10.58 5.84 16.27
C GLN A 11 -11.01 7.20 15.72
N SER A 12 -11.18 8.20 16.59
CA SER A 12 -11.52 9.58 16.19
C SER A 12 -10.47 10.20 15.24
N LYS A 13 -9.17 9.89 15.44
CA LYS A 13 -8.11 10.36 14.53
C LYS A 13 -8.16 9.66 13.18
N ILE A 14 -8.46 8.36 13.17
CA ILE A 14 -8.62 7.57 11.94
C ILE A 14 -9.81 8.10 11.13
N ASP A 15 -10.95 8.36 11.78
CA ASP A 15 -12.15 8.88 11.14
C ASP A 15 -11.91 10.29 10.57
N ALA A 16 -11.25 11.17 11.32
CA ALA A 16 -10.89 12.52 10.85
C ALA A 16 -9.90 12.49 9.65
N LEU A 17 -8.97 11.54 9.64
CA LEU A 17 -8.07 11.31 8.51
C LEU A 17 -8.87 10.88 7.28
N LYS A 18 -9.80 9.92 7.44
CA LYS A 18 -10.64 9.44 6.34
C LYS A 18 -11.47 10.58 5.72
N GLU A 19 -12.16 11.37 6.51
CA GLU A 19 -12.92 12.54 6.05
C GLU A 19 -12.03 13.54 5.30
N SER A 20 -10.84 13.83 5.82
CA SER A 20 -9.89 14.76 5.17
C SER A 20 -9.39 14.24 3.82
N TYR A 21 -9.24 12.93 3.65
CA TYR A 21 -8.81 12.33 2.37
C TYR A 21 -9.95 12.23 1.34
N ASP A 22 -11.21 12.16 1.77
CA ASP A 22 -12.37 12.15 0.88
C ASP A 22 -12.69 13.55 0.34
N ASP A 23 -12.40 14.61 1.11
CA ASP A 23 -12.65 16.01 0.71
C ASP A 23 -11.63 16.56 -0.31
N PHE A 24 -10.40 16.03 -0.33
CA PHE A 24 -9.34 16.46 -1.24
C PHE A 24 -8.76 15.27 -1.99
N LEU A 25 -8.98 15.22 -3.30
CA LEU A 25 -8.31 14.26 -4.16
C LEU A 25 -6.80 14.46 -4.04
N TYR A 26 -6.12 13.61 -3.25
CA TYR A 26 -4.68 13.69 -3.09
C TYR A 26 -4.02 13.41 -4.44
N VAL A 27 -3.16 14.32 -4.89
CA VAL A 27 -2.41 14.13 -6.14
C VAL A 27 -1.37 13.03 -5.92
N SER A 28 -1.82 11.79 -6.10
CA SER A 28 -0.96 10.62 -6.05
C SER A 28 -0.04 10.62 -7.27
N LYS A 29 1.25 10.35 -7.07
CA LYS A 29 2.27 10.34 -8.14
C LYS A 29 3.29 9.24 -7.90
N ALA A 30 4.02 8.86 -8.93
CA ALA A 30 5.11 7.91 -8.83
C ALA A 30 6.33 8.49 -8.09
N PHE A 31 6.94 7.67 -7.23
CA PHE A 31 8.16 8.00 -6.49
C PHE A 31 9.26 7.00 -6.87
N SER A 32 10.36 7.49 -7.41
CA SER A 32 11.46 6.63 -7.88
C SER A 32 12.12 5.81 -6.77
N ASN A 33 12.14 6.32 -5.54
CA ASN A 33 12.73 5.64 -4.39
C ASN A 33 11.88 4.47 -3.84
N THR A 34 10.60 4.38 -4.22
CA THR A 34 9.69 3.28 -3.88
C THR A 34 9.47 2.32 -5.05
N CYS A 35 10.08 2.58 -6.21
CA CYS A 35 10.04 1.67 -7.34
C CYS A 35 10.67 0.32 -6.94
N ILE A 36 10.00 -0.81 -7.25
CA ILE A 36 10.44 -2.14 -6.84
C ILE A 36 11.83 -2.50 -7.40
N SER A 37 12.18 -2.04 -8.60
CA SER A 37 13.54 -2.20 -9.13
C SER A 37 14.59 -1.47 -8.31
N THR A 38 14.27 -0.29 -7.78
CA THR A 38 15.14 0.46 -6.86
C THR A 38 15.24 -0.25 -5.51
N LEU A 39 14.14 -0.79 -4.99
CA LEU A 39 14.12 -1.55 -3.74
C LEU A 39 14.93 -2.85 -3.90
N MET A 40 14.77 -3.57 -5.00
CA MET A 40 15.56 -4.76 -5.32
C MET A 40 17.07 -4.45 -5.38
N ALA A 41 17.45 -3.38 -6.08
CA ALA A 41 18.84 -2.97 -6.17
C ALA A 41 19.45 -2.63 -4.79
N LYS A 42 18.71 -1.89 -3.97
CA LYS A 42 19.12 -1.60 -2.58
C LYS A 42 19.26 -2.88 -1.76
N ALA A 43 18.27 -3.78 -1.81
CA ALA A 43 18.34 -5.04 -1.06
C ALA A 43 19.60 -5.84 -1.40
N ARG A 44 19.95 -5.95 -2.71
CA ARG A 44 21.19 -6.62 -3.15
C ARG A 44 22.46 -5.94 -2.65
N ILE A 45 22.50 -4.61 -2.63
CA ILE A 45 23.64 -3.85 -2.07
C ILE A 45 23.85 -4.18 -0.58
N TYR A 46 22.74 -4.40 0.15
CA TYR A 46 22.80 -4.81 1.57
C TYR A 46 22.95 -6.32 1.78
N GLY A 47 23.22 -7.09 0.72
CA GLY A 47 23.51 -8.53 0.80
C GLY A 47 22.27 -9.42 0.94
N LEU A 48 21.09 -8.89 0.68
CA LEU A 48 19.87 -9.68 0.60
C LEU A 48 19.71 -10.31 -0.79
N ASP A 49 18.94 -11.39 -0.88
CA ASP A 49 18.56 -12.05 -2.13
C ASP A 49 17.04 -11.82 -2.39
N PRO A 50 16.66 -10.64 -2.88
CA PRO A 50 15.26 -10.31 -3.12
C PRO A 50 14.69 -11.06 -4.31
N VAL A 51 13.38 -11.33 -4.27
CA VAL A 51 12.63 -11.88 -5.41
C VAL A 51 12.81 -10.98 -6.64
N PRO A 52 13.06 -11.54 -7.83
CA PRO A 52 13.13 -10.77 -9.08
C PRO A 52 11.85 -9.96 -9.32
N VAL A 53 12.02 -8.77 -9.88
CA VAL A 53 10.88 -7.85 -10.12
C VAL A 53 9.77 -8.51 -10.94
N GLU A 54 10.15 -9.35 -11.89
CA GLU A 54 9.24 -10.03 -12.83
C GLU A 54 8.33 -11.07 -12.14
N GLU A 55 8.71 -11.54 -10.95
CA GLU A 55 8.00 -12.56 -10.18
C GLU A 55 7.38 -11.98 -8.89
N ALA A 56 7.55 -10.68 -8.67
CA ALA A 56 7.25 -10.04 -7.40
C ALA A 56 5.75 -9.91 -7.12
N ARG A 57 5.40 -10.11 -5.85
CA ARG A 57 4.11 -9.74 -5.27
C ARG A 57 4.32 -8.47 -4.45
N VAL A 58 3.65 -7.42 -4.82
CA VAL A 58 3.88 -6.08 -4.27
C VAL A 58 2.64 -5.60 -3.52
N LEU A 59 2.81 -5.09 -2.31
CA LEU A 59 1.77 -4.44 -1.53
C LEU A 59 2.13 -2.97 -1.31
N GLU A 60 1.20 -2.05 -1.56
CA GLU A 60 1.30 -0.66 -1.12
C GLU A 60 0.21 -0.35 -0.09
N LEU A 61 0.65 0.07 1.11
CA LEU A 61 -0.22 0.52 2.20
C LEU A 61 -0.41 2.03 2.08
N GLY A 62 -1.67 2.49 1.99
CA GLY A 62 -2.00 3.89 1.73
C GLY A 62 -1.75 4.27 0.27
N SER A 63 -2.29 3.49 -0.67
CA SER A 63 -2.04 3.65 -2.10
C SER A 63 -2.75 4.83 -2.72
N SER A 64 -3.70 5.46 -2.02
CA SER A 64 -4.55 6.51 -2.58
C SER A 64 -5.23 6.02 -3.88
N CYS A 65 -5.28 6.81 -4.94
CA CYS A 65 -5.77 6.39 -6.25
C CYS A 65 -4.74 5.59 -7.09
N GLY A 66 -3.66 5.10 -6.48
CA GLY A 66 -2.69 4.23 -7.13
C GLY A 66 -1.61 4.94 -7.96
N GLY A 67 -1.45 6.26 -7.84
CA GLY A 67 -0.50 7.02 -8.66
C GLY A 67 0.96 6.56 -8.53
N ASN A 68 1.33 5.88 -7.45
CA ASN A 68 2.65 5.30 -7.27
C ASN A 68 2.73 3.84 -7.77
N ILE A 69 1.68 3.03 -7.54
CA ILE A 69 1.72 1.59 -7.83
C ILE A 69 1.24 1.24 -9.24
N ILE A 70 0.28 1.98 -9.82
CA ILE A 70 -0.25 1.72 -11.17
C ILE A 70 0.85 1.81 -12.25
N PRO A 71 1.72 2.84 -12.27
CA PRO A 71 2.83 2.87 -13.22
C PRO A 71 3.78 1.68 -13.07
N GLN A 72 4.01 1.21 -11.85
CA GLN A 72 4.86 0.04 -11.61
C GLN A 72 4.23 -1.24 -12.18
N ALA A 73 2.92 -1.41 -12.04
CA ALA A 73 2.19 -2.53 -12.63
C ALA A 73 2.24 -2.50 -14.17
N LEU A 74 2.15 -1.31 -14.77
CA LEU A 74 2.23 -1.13 -16.22
C LEU A 74 3.60 -1.56 -16.78
N TYR A 75 4.69 -1.21 -16.09
CA TYR A 75 6.06 -1.52 -16.53
C TYR A 75 6.53 -2.94 -16.15
N ASN A 76 5.80 -3.63 -15.26
CA ASN A 76 6.14 -4.98 -14.79
C ASN A 76 4.93 -5.93 -14.96
N PRO A 77 4.58 -6.31 -16.18
CA PRO A 77 3.31 -7.00 -16.48
C PRO A 77 3.21 -8.42 -15.89
N THR A 78 4.31 -9.03 -15.49
CA THR A 78 4.35 -10.38 -14.92
C THR A 78 4.34 -10.37 -13.38
N ALA A 79 4.68 -9.24 -12.75
CA ALA A 79 4.54 -9.03 -11.32
C ALA A 79 3.06 -8.76 -10.94
N THR A 80 2.69 -9.00 -9.70
CA THR A 80 1.35 -8.72 -9.18
C THR A 80 1.37 -7.60 -8.15
N PHE A 81 0.38 -6.73 -8.19
CA PHE A 81 0.33 -5.54 -7.36
C PHE A 81 -1.00 -5.46 -6.60
N THR A 82 -0.92 -5.14 -5.32
CA THR A 82 -2.07 -4.86 -4.47
C THR A 82 -1.86 -3.51 -3.78
N GLY A 83 -2.79 -2.59 -3.95
CA GLY A 83 -2.82 -1.34 -3.19
C GLY A 83 -4.02 -1.33 -2.25
N ILE A 84 -3.85 -0.81 -1.05
CA ILE A 84 -4.97 -0.59 -0.13
C ILE A 84 -5.02 0.87 0.32
N ASP A 85 -6.23 1.37 0.52
CA ASP A 85 -6.47 2.69 1.10
C ASP A 85 -7.81 2.71 1.84
N LEU A 86 -7.94 3.62 2.81
CA LEU A 86 -9.18 3.82 3.57
C LEU A 86 -10.26 4.56 2.77
N SER A 87 -9.86 5.37 1.77
CA SER A 87 -10.76 6.22 1.02
C SER A 87 -11.43 5.46 -0.13
N PRO A 88 -12.76 5.22 -0.07
CA PRO A 88 -13.49 4.58 -1.17
C PRO A 88 -13.45 5.42 -2.45
N VAL A 89 -13.38 6.75 -2.31
CA VAL A 89 -13.31 7.69 -3.44
C VAL A 89 -12.01 7.52 -4.20
N GLN A 90 -10.88 7.47 -3.50
CA GLN A 90 -9.55 7.27 -4.08
C GLN A 90 -9.45 5.90 -4.78
N ILE A 91 -9.90 4.85 -4.11
CA ILE A 91 -9.89 3.48 -4.64
C ILE A 91 -10.76 3.36 -5.89
N LYS A 92 -11.95 3.98 -5.90
CA LYS A 92 -12.83 4.00 -7.07
C LYS A 92 -12.13 4.65 -8.26
N HIS A 93 -11.55 5.85 -8.09
CA HIS A 93 -10.81 6.53 -9.16
C HIS A 93 -9.64 5.70 -9.70
N GLY A 94 -8.86 5.09 -8.82
CA GLY A 94 -7.75 4.21 -9.22
C GLY A 94 -8.24 3.00 -10.03
N ASN A 95 -9.31 2.35 -9.60
CA ASN A 95 -9.87 1.20 -10.30
C ASN A 95 -10.47 1.58 -11.67
N GLU A 96 -11.08 2.77 -11.80
CA GLU A 96 -11.54 3.29 -13.08
C GLU A 96 -10.36 3.52 -14.04
N LEU A 97 -9.24 4.06 -13.56
CA LEU A 97 -8.02 4.22 -14.35
C LEU A 97 -7.45 2.86 -14.78
N ILE A 98 -7.27 1.91 -13.85
CA ILE A 98 -6.79 0.54 -14.11
C ILE A 98 -7.61 -0.10 -15.25
N LYS A 99 -8.94 -0.02 -15.14
CA LYS A 99 -9.86 -0.54 -16.15
C LYS A 99 -9.69 0.16 -17.49
N SER A 100 -9.53 1.49 -17.51
CA SER A 100 -9.42 2.28 -18.74
C SER A 100 -8.15 1.97 -19.55
N ILE A 101 -7.06 1.61 -18.85
CA ILE A 101 -5.78 1.26 -19.48
C ILE A 101 -5.58 -0.25 -19.64
N GLY A 102 -6.56 -1.06 -19.20
CA GLY A 102 -6.59 -2.52 -19.43
C GLY A 102 -5.58 -3.31 -18.60
N LEU A 103 -5.13 -2.82 -17.44
CA LEU A 103 -4.25 -3.60 -16.57
C LEU A 103 -5.01 -4.71 -15.84
N THR A 104 -4.37 -5.88 -15.76
CA THR A 104 -4.94 -7.09 -15.14
C THR A 104 -4.10 -7.62 -13.97
N ASN A 105 -2.92 -7.05 -13.76
CA ASN A 105 -1.97 -7.49 -12.74
C ASN A 105 -1.94 -6.59 -11.51
N ILE A 106 -2.95 -5.75 -11.33
CA ILE A 106 -3.08 -4.84 -10.18
C ILE A 106 -4.52 -4.82 -9.66
N THR A 107 -4.66 -4.75 -8.34
CA THR A 107 -5.94 -4.58 -7.64
C THR A 107 -5.80 -3.49 -6.58
N LEU A 108 -6.74 -2.53 -6.56
CA LEU A 108 -6.86 -1.56 -5.47
C LEU A 108 -8.09 -1.90 -4.63
N LEU A 109 -7.92 -1.95 -3.29
CA LEU A 109 -8.95 -2.35 -2.34
C LEU A 109 -9.17 -1.25 -1.29
N GLU A 110 -10.44 -0.92 -1.05
CA GLU A 110 -10.81 -0.18 0.16
C GLU A 110 -10.62 -1.10 1.36
N LYS A 111 -9.61 -0.80 2.18
CA LYS A 111 -9.28 -1.62 3.35
C LYS A 111 -8.49 -0.84 4.38
N ASP A 112 -8.87 -1.02 5.67
CA ASP A 112 -8.07 -0.53 6.78
C ASP A 112 -6.81 -1.41 6.94
N ILE A 113 -5.67 -0.78 7.20
CA ILE A 113 -4.41 -1.49 7.55
C ILE A 113 -4.63 -2.39 8.77
N MET A 114 -5.48 -1.97 9.72
CA MET A 114 -5.79 -2.73 10.92
C MET A 114 -6.51 -4.05 10.63
N ASP A 115 -7.23 -4.15 9.50
CA ASP A 115 -7.97 -5.33 9.07
C ASP A 115 -7.14 -6.32 8.22
N ILE A 116 -5.85 -6.06 8.02
CA ILE A 116 -4.96 -7.01 7.34
C ILE A 116 -4.60 -8.12 8.31
N ASP A 117 -5.10 -9.31 8.06
CA ASP A 117 -4.80 -10.54 8.79
C ASP A 117 -3.80 -11.44 8.05
N ASP A 118 -3.56 -12.62 8.58
CA ASP A 118 -2.61 -13.58 8.00
C ASP A 118 -3.15 -14.20 6.70
N ASP A 119 -4.47 -14.17 6.47
CA ASP A 119 -5.12 -14.70 5.27
C ASP A 119 -5.06 -13.70 4.10
N PHE A 120 -4.66 -12.44 4.34
CA PHE A 120 -4.53 -11.43 3.28
C PHE A 120 -3.42 -11.76 2.26
N GLY A 121 -2.51 -12.64 2.63
CA GLY A 121 -1.41 -13.11 1.79
C GLY A 121 -0.04 -12.59 2.21
N THR A 122 0.97 -13.02 1.45
CA THR A 122 2.37 -12.62 1.65
C THR A 122 2.89 -11.87 0.44
N PHE A 123 3.82 -10.94 0.67
CA PHE A 123 4.33 -10.04 -0.35
C PHE A 123 5.86 -10.00 -0.29
N ASP A 124 6.47 -9.85 -1.46
CA ASP A 124 7.93 -9.81 -1.60
C ASP A 124 8.46 -8.38 -1.41
N TYR A 125 7.61 -7.38 -1.73
CA TYR A 125 7.89 -5.96 -1.52
C TYR A 125 6.67 -5.30 -0.88
N ILE A 126 6.90 -4.57 0.22
CA ILE A 126 5.86 -3.78 0.89
C ILE A 126 6.28 -2.32 0.86
N ILE A 127 5.44 -1.49 0.25
CA ILE A 127 5.64 -0.05 0.13
C ILE A 127 4.76 0.65 1.15
N VAL A 128 5.39 1.49 1.99
CA VAL A 128 4.71 2.35 2.96
C VAL A 128 5.26 3.76 2.77
N HIS A 129 4.57 4.56 1.94
CA HIS A 129 5.06 5.88 1.59
C HIS A 129 4.04 6.97 1.94
N GLY A 130 4.49 7.97 2.70
CA GLY A 130 3.69 9.15 3.02
C GLY A 130 2.64 8.99 4.12
N ILE A 131 2.49 7.81 4.74
CA ILE A 131 1.49 7.59 5.80
C ILE A 131 2.08 7.49 7.21
N TRP A 132 3.33 7.04 7.37
CA TRP A 132 3.95 6.75 8.66
C TRP A 132 3.86 7.90 9.68
N SER A 133 4.05 9.13 9.23
CA SER A 133 4.05 10.32 10.10
C SER A 133 2.65 10.78 10.52
N TRP A 134 1.62 10.24 9.89
CA TRP A 134 0.23 10.68 10.07
C TRP A 134 -0.63 9.70 10.87
N VAL A 135 -0.18 8.45 10.96
CA VAL A 135 -0.96 7.39 11.63
C VAL A 135 -0.59 7.26 13.10
N PRO A 136 -1.55 6.83 13.96
CA PRO A 136 -1.29 6.51 15.37
C PRO A 136 -0.27 5.36 15.52
N ASP A 137 0.37 5.27 16.69
CA ASP A 137 1.41 4.26 16.94
C ASP A 137 0.89 2.83 16.81
N ILE A 138 -0.36 2.56 17.18
CA ILE A 138 -0.99 1.25 17.00
C ILE A 138 -1.02 0.82 15.52
N VAL A 139 -1.23 1.76 14.59
CA VAL A 139 -1.19 1.49 13.15
C VAL A 139 0.24 1.27 12.68
N LYS A 140 1.23 2.00 13.24
CA LYS A 140 2.66 1.76 12.97
C LYS A 140 3.08 0.36 13.39
N ASP A 141 2.66 -0.08 14.59
CA ASP A 141 2.93 -1.43 15.07
C ASP A 141 2.31 -2.49 14.14
N LYS A 142 1.10 -2.23 13.66
CA LYS A 142 0.44 -3.09 12.68
C LYS A 142 1.19 -3.15 11.35
N ILE A 143 1.65 -2.01 10.82
CA ILE A 143 2.49 -1.94 9.61
C ILE A 143 3.76 -2.78 9.79
N LEU A 144 4.48 -2.62 10.91
CA LEU A 144 5.68 -3.42 11.20
C LEU A 144 5.36 -4.91 11.28
N SER A 145 4.23 -5.28 11.88
CA SER A 145 3.76 -6.67 11.92
C SER A 145 3.48 -7.24 10.53
N ILE A 146 2.90 -6.44 9.62
CA ILE A 146 2.67 -6.85 8.22
C ILE A 146 3.99 -7.04 7.48
N CYS A 147 4.96 -6.13 7.67
CA CYS A 147 6.28 -6.22 7.04
C CYS A 147 7.14 -7.39 7.55
N ASN A 148 6.80 -8.00 8.69
CA ASN A 148 7.56 -9.10 9.30
C ASN A 148 6.97 -10.48 9.01
N ARG A 149 6.10 -10.60 8.04
CA ARG A 149 5.50 -11.86 7.55
C ARG A 149 6.22 -12.32 6.30
#